data_a13fc2071673cf2e730098b260577005
#
_entry.id   a13fc2071673cf2e730098b260577005
#
_cell.length_a   1.000
_cell.length_b   1.000
_cell.length_c   1.000
_cell.angle_alpha   90.00
_cell.angle_beta   90.00
_cell.angle_gamma   90.00
#
_symmetry.space_group_name_H-M   'P 1'
#
loop_
_entity.id
_entity.type
_entity.pdbx_description
1 polymer ?
#
loop_
_entity_poly.entity_id
_entity_poly.type
_entity_poly.pdbx_seq_one_letter_code
_entity_poly.pdbx_strand_id
1 'polypeptide(L)'
;DEMVTWLLANEVDVVSMSLEWTDGPLDGTHFSAEHIQRGIDGGITWVVAAGNSAKRHHVGTTVDADSDGWVELDGISTEFNEFRMAAGASADLLLTWNDPATDLDLCVFDMETLTDGAPTKVDCSEGPQGDGELAIEAMTITNTSGASRRFGYSINHFSGDEVIYDTRIWGSSNLEFSNPAASLGVPANMTDTLTVGAVAWDTLVLQPYSGWGPNQQGVLKPDVVAPDQITTSQWAGAANTGTSYAAPHVAGIAALMIGAMPGLTPAQVKQRLKDRASQAGTPDHRQGWGIVALGALPSSIVAIRGHWAETSIDWAFTTAITSACPTEGSPDSTCPELPVTRDEMAQFMWRSKGQPTPTTTAGFEDVAPGATYNTAVDWLAEQEITLGCTTTTYCPDGTVTRAEMAAFLWRLEGSPEGSAPAGFGDVPDGAFYDDAADWLLASGVTTGCTASSYCPQGLVSRAEMFTFLKRLDALA
;
A
#
# COMPACT_ATOMS: atom_id res chain seq x y z
N ASP A 1 -19.72 -18.02 5.84
CA ASP A 1 -19.62 -18.00 7.32
C ASP A 1 -18.76 -19.15 7.85
N GLU A 2 -19.04 -20.40 7.51
CA GLU A 2 -18.27 -21.57 7.96
C GLU A 2 -16.79 -21.50 7.61
N MET A 3 -16.45 -21.05 6.38
CA MET A 3 -15.07 -20.89 5.94
C MET A 3 -14.31 -19.90 6.84
N VAL A 4 -14.86 -18.73 7.12
CA VAL A 4 -14.20 -17.73 7.97
C VAL A 4 -14.05 -18.24 9.41
N THR A 5 -15.06 -18.95 9.92
CA THR A 5 -14.99 -19.60 11.23
C THR A 5 -13.84 -20.63 11.29
N TRP A 6 -13.69 -21.42 10.23
CA TRP A 6 -12.60 -22.39 10.14
C TRP A 6 -11.23 -21.70 10.05
N LEU A 7 -11.10 -20.63 9.23
CA LEU A 7 -9.85 -19.87 9.10
C LEU A 7 -9.40 -19.30 10.45
N LEU A 8 -10.32 -18.69 11.20
CA LEU A 8 -10.04 -18.13 12.53
C LEU A 8 -9.66 -19.24 13.55
N ALA A 9 -10.37 -20.38 13.53
CA ALA A 9 -10.07 -21.49 14.42
C ALA A 9 -8.73 -22.18 14.13
N ASN A 10 -8.18 -22.01 12.92
CA ASN A 10 -6.88 -22.53 12.51
C ASN A 10 -5.78 -21.47 12.48
N GLU A 11 -6.02 -20.31 13.10
CA GLU A 11 -5.04 -19.23 13.26
C GLU A 11 -4.39 -18.81 11.93
N VAL A 12 -5.19 -18.69 10.85
CA VAL A 12 -4.71 -18.29 9.54
C VAL A 12 -4.36 -16.80 9.54
N ASP A 13 -3.13 -16.43 9.21
CA ASP A 13 -2.65 -15.06 9.18
C ASP A 13 -2.99 -14.32 7.88
N VAL A 14 -2.97 -15.03 6.74
CA VAL A 14 -3.15 -14.43 5.40
C VAL A 14 -4.08 -15.27 4.55
N VAL A 15 -5.03 -14.62 3.91
CA VAL A 15 -5.86 -15.20 2.85
C VAL A 15 -5.52 -14.52 1.54
N SER A 16 -5.26 -15.30 0.48
CA SER A 16 -5.17 -14.83 -0.90
C SER A 16 -6.46 -15.17 -1.63
N MET A 17 -7.17 -14.15 -2.13
CA MET A 17 -8.47 -14.32 -2.74
C MET A 17 -8.51 -13.70 -4.14
N SER A 18 -8.71 -14.56 -5.16
CA SER A 18 -8.85 -14.16 -6.56
C SER A 18 -10.28 -14.38 -7.05
N LEU A 19 -11.26 -14.04 -6.22
CA LEU A 19 -12.70 -14.10 -6.49
C LEU A 19 -13.30 -12.71 -6.39
N GLU A 20 -14.33 -12.46 -7.17
CA GLU A 20 -15.05 -11.21 -7.23
C GLU A 20 -16.55 -11.51 -7.28
N TRP A 21 -17.34 -10.78 -6.50
CA TRP A 21 -18.80 -10.72 -6.60
C TRP A 21 -19.22 -9.37 -7.13
N THR A 22 -20.15 -9.39 -8.06
CA THR A 22 -20.69 -8.18 -8.69
C THR A 22 -22.23 -8.20 -8.73
N ASP A 23 -22.83 -9.27 -8.20
CA ASP A 23 -24.24 -9.60 -8.22
C ASP A 23 -25.00 -9.04 -7.01
N GLY A 24 -24.62 -7.90 -6.50
CA GLY A 24 -25.27 -7.25 -5.36
C GLY A 24 -24.69 -5.87 -5.08
N PRO A 25 -25.11 -5.24 -3.98
CA PRO A 25 -24.66 -3.90 -3.65
C PRO A 25 -23.15 -3.80 -3.55
N LEU A 26 -22.57 -2.83 -4.24
CA LEU A 26 -21.12 -2.56 -4.21
C LEU A 26 -20.73 -1.53 -3.14
N ASP A 27 -21.70 -1.10 -2.32
CA ASP A 27 -21.56 -0.08 -1.27
C ASP A 27 -20.99 -0.61 0.07
N GLY A 28 -20.61 -1.90 0.11
CA GLY A 28 -20.12 -2.57 1.31
C GLY A 28 -21.18 -3.38 2.07
N THR A 29 -22.43 -3.37 1.62
CA THR A 29 -23.54 -4.16 2.24
C THR A 29 -23.73 -5.54 1.62
N HIS A 30 -22.89 -5.93 0.65
CA HIS A 30 -22.93 -7.27 0.08
C HIS A 30 -22.77 -8.34 1.15
N PHE A 31 -23.53 -9.45 1.07
CA PHE A 31 -23.56 -10.51 2.09
C PHE A 31 -22.19 -11.09 2.44
N SER A 32 -21.23 -11.12 1.49
CA SER A 32 -19.88 -11.62 1.75
C SER A 32 -18.99 -10.64 2.52
N ALA A 33 -19.31 -9.33 2.48
CA ALA A 33 -18.49 -8.28 3.10
C ALA A 33 -18.45 -8.42 4.63
N GLU A 34 -19.57 -8.70 5.28
CA GLU A 34 -19.66 -8.92 6.73
C GLU A 34 -18.76 -10.10 7.17
N HIS A 35 -18.79 -11.19 6.42
CA HIS A 35 -17.99 -12.37 6.76
C HIS A 35 -16.49 -12.11 6.60
N ILE A 36 -16.09 -11.43 5.52
CA ILE A 36 -14.68 -11.05 5.28
C ILE A 36 -14.22 -10.07 6.35
N GLN A 37 -15.04 -9.08 6.71
CA GLN A 37 -14.73 -8.13 7.77
C GLN A 37 -14.51 -8.82 9.12
N ARG A 38 -15.35 -9.81 9.46
CA ARG A 38 -15.16 -10.65 10.66
C ARG A 38 -13.80 -11.35 10.65
N GLY A 39 -13.34 -11.83 9.49
CA GLY A 39 -12.01 -12.43 9.35
C GLY A 39 -10.89 -11.41 9.59
N ILE A 40 -11.03 -10.21 9.02
CA ILE A 40 -10.07 -9.10 9.20
C ILE A 40 -10.02 -8.66 10.68
N ASP A 41 -11.17 -8.50 11.32
CA ASP A 41 -11.29 -8.14 12.75
C ASP A 41 -10.68 -9.22 13.66
N GLY A 42 -10.72 -10.48 13.21
CA GLY A 42 -10.06 -11.61 13.86
C GLY A 42 -8.56 -11.73 13.61
N GLY A 43 -7.96 -10.81 12.84
CA GLY A 43 -6.51 -10.74 12.63
C GLY A 43 -6.03 -11.25 11.27
N ILE A 44 -6.91 -11.68 10.36
CA ILE A 44 -6.53 -12.20 9.04
C ILE A 44 -6.24 -11.05 8.07
N THR A 45 -5.05 -11.01 7.49
CA THR A 45 -4.75 -10.12 6.36
C THR A 45 -5.39 -10.67 5.08
N TRP A 46 -6.44 -9.99 4.60
CA TRP A 46 -7.20 -10.42 3.43
C TRP A 46 -6.71 -9.73 2.17
N VAL A 47 -5.95 -10.47 1.34
CA VAL A 47 -5.35 -9.97 0.09
C VAL A 47 -6.24 -10.39 -1.07
N VAL A 48 -6.71 -9.41 -1.84
CA VAL A 48 -7.71 -9.63 -2.90
C VAL A 48 -7.27 -9.05 -4.24
N ALA A 49 -7.64 -9.73 -5.32
CA ALA A 49 -7.46 -9.25 -6.68
C ALA A 49 -8.40 -8.06 -6.96
N ALA A 50 -7.91 -7.01 -7.63
CA ALA A 50 -8.70 -5.82 -7.96
C ALA A 50 -9.79 -6.05 -9.01
N GLY A 51 -9.83 -7.24 -9.64
CA GLY A 51 -10.72 -7.52 -10.77
C GLY A 51 -10.11 -7.14 -12.12
N ASN A 52 -10.73 -7.64 -13.19
CA ASN A 52 -10.22 -7.50 -14.56
C ASN A 52 -11.20 -6.75 -15.47
N SER A 53 -12.06 -5.92 -14.90
CA SER A 53 -13.21 -5.33 -15.58
C SER A 53 -13.01 -3.89 -16.07
N ALA A 54 -11.83 -3.25 -15.87
CA ALA A 54 -11.61 -1.84 -16.21
C ALA A 54 -11.96 -1.45 -17.67
N LYS A 55 -11.86 -2.38 -18.62
CA LYS A 55 -12.25 -2.17 -20.04
C LYS A 55 -13.60 -2.77 -20.41
N ARG A 56 -14.29 -3.35 -19.44
CA ARG A 56 -15.57 -4.06 -19.58
C ARG A 56 -16.59 -3.59 -18.55
N HIS A 57 -16.40 -2.38 -18.07
CA HIS A 57 -17.17 -1.72 -17.03
C HIS A 57 -17.58 -0.33 -17.52
N HIS A 58 -18.83 0.03 -17.27
CA HIS A 58 -19.35 1.37 -17.49
C HIS A 58 -20.29 1.72 -16.33
N VAL A 59 -20.08 2.87 -15.75
CA VAL A 59 -20.94 3.48 -14.73
C VAL A 59 -21.46 4.80 -15.27
N GLY A 60 -22.73 5.07 -15.08
CA GLY A 60 -23.40 6.29 -15.53
C GLY A 60 -24.63 6.61 -14.72
N THR A 61 -25.36 7.62 -15.16
CA THR A 61 -26.67 8.01 -14.60
C THR A 61 -27.71 7.75 -15.67
N THR A 62 -28.92 7.33 -15.27
CA THR A 62 -30.01 7.03 -16.20
C THR A 62 -30.64 8.31 -16.77
N VAL A 63 -29.86 9.02 -17.61
CA VAL A 63 -30.35 10.18 -18.35
C VAL A 63 -31.04 9.71 -19.61
N ASP A 64 -32.32 10.10 -19.80
CA ASP A 64 -33.10 9.94 -21.03
C ASP A 64 -33.37 11.35 -21.57
N ALA A 65 -32.47 11.83 -22.44
CA ALA A 65 -32.45 13.23 -22.88
C ALA A 65 -33.53 13.57 -23.92
N ASP A 66 -33.98 12.58 -24.69
CA ASP A 66 -34.99 12.79 -25.73
C ASP A 66 -36.36 12.21 -25.37
N SER A 67 -36.47 11.55 -24.22
CA SER A 67 -37.71 10.99 -23.64
C SER A 67 -38.29 9.85 -24.44
N ASP A 68 -37.46 8.99 -25.00
CA ASP A 68 -37.87 7.78 -25.72
C ASP A 68 -37.82 6.50 -24.86
N GLY A 69 -37.32 6.60 -23.61
CA GLY A 69 -37.22 5.53 -22.62
C GLY A 69 -35.88 4.84 -22.60
N TRP A 70 -34.95 5.16 -23.50
CA TRP A 70 -33.60 4.62 -23.52
C TRP A 70 -32.60 5.59 -22.87
N VAL A 71 -31.64 5.02 -22.17
CA VAL A 71 -30.61 5.80 -21.48
C VAL A 71 -29.49 6.19 -22.42
N GLU A 72 -29.18 7.49 -22.52
CA GLU A 72 -28.00 7.96 -23.21
C GLU A 72 -26.75 7.74 -22.36
N LEU A 73 -25.94 6.77 -22.76
CA LEU A 73 -24.74 6.35 -22.05
C LEU A 73 -23.64 7.43 -22.00
N ASP A 74 -23.67 8.38 -22.93
CA ASP A 74 -22.84 9.59 -22.96
C ASP A 74 -23.56 10.82 -22.36
N GLY A 75 -24.79 10.64 -21.88
CA GLY A 75 -25.67 11.70 -21.37
C GLY A 75 -26.21 12.66 -22.44
N ILE A 76 -26.07 12.34 -23.72
CA ILE A 76 -26.42 13.24 -24.85
C ILE A 76 -27.23 12.54 -25.94
N SER A 77 -26.74 11.44 -26.51
CA SER A 77 -27.30 10.83 -27.72
C SER A 77 -26.90 9.37 -27.98
N THR A 78 -26.10 8.75 -27.18
CA THR A 78 -25.56 7.40 -27.41
C THR A 78 -26.27 6.37 -26.52
N GLU A 79 -27.16 5.59 -27.10
CA GLU A 79 -27.94 4.58 -26.37
C GLU A 79 -27.27 3.20 -26.35
N PHE A 80 -26.30 2.93 -27.24
CA PHE A 80 -25.67 1.62 -27.37
C PHE A 80 -24.23 1.64 -26.91
N ASN A 81 -23.86 0.70 -26.02
CA ASN A 81 -22.46 0.43 -25.69
C ASN A 81 -22.01 -0.83 -26.46
N GLU A 82 -21.18 -0.64 -27.48
CA GLU A 82 -20.83 -1.68 -28.41
C GLU A 82 -19.65 -2.56 -27.92
N PHE A 83 -19.71 -3.83 -28.30
CA PHE A 83 -18.68 -4.84 -28.08
C PHE A 83 -18.69 -5.90 -29.18
N ARG A 84 -17.60 -6.70 -29.25
CA ARG A 84 -17.50 -7.79 -30.24
C ARG A 84 -17.47 -9.16 -29.56
N MET A 85 -18.12 -10.13 -30.18
CA MET A 85 -18.07 -11.53 -29.77
C MET A 85 -17.59 -12.37 -30.95
N ALA A 86 -16.66 -13.33 -30.66
CA ALA A 86 -16.27 -14.33 -31.65
C ALA A 86 -17.44 -15.27 -32.00
N ALA A 87 -17.34 -15.96 -33.10
CA ALA A 87 -18.33 -16.99 -33.49
C ALA A 87 -18.42 -18.07 -32.39
N GLY A 88 -19.65 -18.40 -31.99
CA GLY A 88 -19.93 -19.38 -30.93
C GLY A 88 -19.55 -18.95 -29.51
N ALA A 89 -19.04 -17.73 -29.30
CA ALA A 89 -18.76 -17.22 -27.98
C ALA A 89 -20.05 -16.79 -27.26
N SER A 90 -20.06 -16.95 -25.92
CA SER A 90 -21.09 -16.39 -25.05
C SER A 90 -20.53 -15.21 -24.26
N ALA A 91 -21.37 -14.24 -23.97
CA ALA A 91 -21.09 -13.13 -23.09
C ALA A 91 -22.16 -13.04 -22.00
N ASP A 92 -21.68 -12.82 -20.77
CA ASP A 92 -22.52 -12.53 -19.61
C ASP A 92 -22.53 -11.02 -19.38
N LEU A 93 -23.73 -10.45 -19.28
CA LEU A 93 -23.97 -9.04 -19.01
C LEU A 93 -24.68 -8.89 -17.68
N LEU A 94 -24.26 -7.89 -16.93
CA LEU A 94 -24.85 -7.52 -15.64
C LEU A 94 -25.08 -6.02 -15.62
N LEU A 95 -26.26 -5.61 -15.16
CA LEU A 95 -26.64 -4.25 -14.85
C LEU A 95 -27.07 -4.20 -13.38
N THR A 96 -26.48 -3.31 -12.60
CA THR A 96 -26.90 -3.03 -11.21
C THR A 96 -27.10 -1.53 -11.03
N TRP A 97 -27.93 -1.12 -10.08
CA TRP A 97 -28.14 0.29 -9.78
C TRP A 97 -28.42 0.50 -8.28
N ASN A 98 -28.47 1.77 -7.86
CA ASN A 98 -28.42 2.12 -6.44
C ASN A 98 -29.81 2.30 -5.77
N ASP A 99 -30.91 2.17 -6.49
CA ASP A 99 -32.26 2.28 -5.94
C ASP A 99 -33.21 1.20 -6.49
N PRO A 100 -33.60 0.19 -5.71
CA PRO A 100 -34.49 -0.87 -6.17
C PRO A 100 -35.93 -0.41 -6.44
N ALA A 101 -36.31 0.82 -6.10
CA ALA A 101 -37.62 1.38 -6.47
C ALA A 101 -37.68 1.83 -7.95
N THR A 102 -36.53 1.95 -8.59
CA THR A 102 -36.40 2.20 -10.03
C THR A 102 -36.32 0.88 -10.80
N ASP A 103 -37.02 0.79 -11.91
CA ASP A 103 -37.11 -0.38 -12.78
C ASP A 103 -36.32 -0.12 -14.07
N LEU A 104 -35.21 -0.85 -14.27
CA LEU A 104 -34.35 -0.77 -15.43
C LEU A 104 -34.30 -2.12 -16.14
N ASP A 105 -34.43 -2.09 -17.47
CA ASP A 105 -34.26 -3.27 -18.33
C ASP A 105 -32.93 -3.25 -19.06
N LEU A 106 -32.31 -4.42 -19.23
CA LEU A 106 -31.06 -4.59 -20.00
C LEU A 106 -31.35 -5.32 -21.31
N CYS A 107 -31.16 -4.65 -22.47
CA CYS A 107 -31.39 -5.23 -23.77
C CYS A 107 -30.10 -5.32 -24.60
N VAL A 108 -29.98 -6.36 -25.43
CA VAL A 108 -28.84 -6.54 -26.36
C VAL A 108 -29.33 -6.62 -27.78
N PHE A 109 -28.58 -5.97 -28.68
CA PHE A 109 -28.88 -5.82 -30.10
C PHE A 109 -27.72 -6.31 -30.97
N ASP A 110 -28.02 -6.92 -32.12
CA ASP A 110 -27.05 -7.19 -33.18
C ASP A 110 -26.92 -5.92 -34.05
N MET A 111 -25.77 -5.27 -33.95
CA MET A 111 -25.48 -3.99 -34.61
C MET A 111 -25.19 -4.17 -36.12
N GLU A 112 -25.03 -5.39 -36.58
CA GLU A 112 -24.74 -5.70 -38.01
C GLU A 112 -25.96 -6.24 -38.76
N THR A 113 -27.06 -6.55 -38.03
CA THR A 113 -28.35 -6.93 -38.63
C THR A 113 -29.36 -5.84 -38.33
N LEU A 114 -30.01 -5.34 -39.42
CA LEU A 114 -31.01 -4.28 -39.27
C LEU A 114 -32.41 -4.82 -39.55
N THR A 115 -33.34 -4.45 -38.65
CA THR A 115 -34.79 -4.65 -38.85
C THR A 115 -35.43 -3.27 -38.93
N ASP A 116 -36.11 -2.98 -40.04
CA ASP A 116 -36.72 -1.67 -40.32
C ASP A 116 -35.75 -0.47 -40.22
N GLY A 117 -34.44 -0.72 -40.46
CA GLY A 117 -33.40 0.31 -40.41
C GLY A 117 -32.72 0.52 -39.07
N ALA A 118 -33.17 -0.16 -38.01
CA ALA A 118 -32.58 -0.13 -36.66
C ALA A 118 -31.86 -1.46 -36.36
N PRO A 119 -30.89 -1.48 -35.42
CA PRO A 119 -30.25 -2.71 -34.92
C PRO A 119 -31.29 -3.73 -34.44
N THR A 120 -31.05 -5.01 -34.74
CA THR A 120 -32.01 -6.07 -34.38
C THR A 120 -31.84 -6.48 -32.92
N LYS A 121 -32.95 -6.37 -32.17
CA LYS A 121 -32.96 -6.86 -30.75
C LYS A 121 -32.70 -8.37 -30.73
N VAL A 122 -31.74 -8.77 -29.91
CA VAL A 122 -31.36 -10.17 -29.71
C VAL A 122 -32.14 -10.75 -28.53
N ASP A 123 -32.07 -10.10 -27.38
CA ASP A 123 -32.72 -10.51 -26.14
C ASP A 123 -32.75 -9.35 -25.14
N CYS A 124 -33.62 -9.45 -24.13
CA CYS A 124 -33.66 -8.53 -23.00
C CYS A 124 -33.85 -9.29 -21.66
N SER A 125 -33.29 -8.72 -20.60
CA SER A 125 -33.66 -9.02 -19.22
C SER A 125 -34.60 -7.90 -18.78
N GLU A 126 -35.88 -8.24 -18.54
CA GLU A 126 -36.99 -7.30 -18.33
C GLU A 126 -37.78 -7.76 -17.08
N GLY A 127 -37.08 -7.93 -15.93
CA GLY A 127 -37.70 -8.34 -14.68
C GLY A 127 -38.27 -7.14 -13.93
N PRO A 128 -39.53 -7.11 -13.49
CA PRO A 128 -40.02 -5.99 -12.69
C PRO A 128 -39.27 -5.92 -11.35
N GLN A 129 -38.71 -4.77 -11.02
CA GLN A 129 -38.12 -4.50 -9.73
C GLN A 129 -39.11 -3.76 -8.82
N GLY A 130 -39.00 -3.99 -7.50
CA GLY A 130 -39.85 -3.39 -6.49
C GLY A 130 -39.29 -3.57 -5.07
N ASP A 131 -40.07 -3.09 -4.09
CA ASP A 131 -39.68 -3.13 -2.69
C ASP A 131 -39.24 -4.55 -2.25
N GLY A 132 -37.96 -4.69 -1.89
CA GLY A 132 -37.39 -5.92 -1.34
C GLY A 132 -36.69 -6.81 -2.37
N GLU A 133 -36.65 -6.44 -3.63
CA GLU A 133 -35.88 -7.10 -4.68
C GLU A 133 -34.51 -6.43 -4.87
N LEU A 134 -33.59 -7.13 -5.53
CA LEU A 134 -32.28 -6.56 -5.86
C LEU A 134 -32.42 -5.67 -7.10
N ALA A 135 -31.74 -4.52 -7.10
CA ALA A 135 -31.61 -3.64 -8.24
C ALA A 135 -30.61 -4.25 -9.24
N ILE A 136 -31.04 -5.27 -9.99
CA ILE A 136 -30.17 -6.08 -10.84
C ILE A 136 -30.93 -6.65 -12.06
N GLU A 137 -30.29 -6.53 -13.24
CA GLU A 137 -30.63 -7.29 -14.44
C GLU A 137 -29.41 -8.06 -14.92
N ALA A 138 -29.61 -9.32 -15.34
CA ALA A 138 -28.53 -10.19 -15.78
C ALA A 138 -28.96 -11.09 -16.92
N MET A 139 -28.09 -11.23 -17.93
CA MET A 139 -28.37 -12.09 -19.07
C MET A 139 -27.10 -12.69 -19.66
N THR A 140 -27.26 -13.84 -20.33
CA THR A 140 -26.21 -14.46 -21.14
C THR A 140 -26.67 -14.53 -22.59
N ILE A 141 -25.86 -13.98 -23.49
CA ILE A 141 -26.10 -14.09 -24.91
C ILE A 141 -25.04 -14.94 -25.59
N THR A 142 -25.39 -15.58 -26.74
CA THR A 142 -24.43 -16.37 -27.52
C THR A 142 -24.45 -15.90 -28.98
N ASN A 143 -23.26 -15.64 -29.55
CA ASN A 143 -23.13 -15.34 -30.94
C ASN A 143 -23.28 -16.60 -31.79
N THR A 144 -24.46 -16.84 -32.34
CA THR A 144 -24.79 -17.99 -33.17
C THR A 144 -24.52 -17.78 -34.68
N SER A 145 -23.98 -16.61 -35.09
CA SER A 145 -23.89 -16.23 -36.51
C SER A 145 -22.79 -16.96 -37.29
N GLY A 146 -21.92 -17.74 -36.67
CA GLY A 146 -20.79 -18.38 -37.34
C GLY A 146 -19.61 -17.47 -37.69
N ALA A 147 -19.69 -16.17 -37.43
CA ALA A 147 -18.63 -15.18 -37.62
C ALA A 147 -18.48 -14.28 -36.39
N SER A 148 -17.34 -13.57 -36.27
CA SER A 148 -17.24 -12.52 -35.25
C SER A 148 -18.21 -11.39 -35.60
N ARG A 149 -19.00 -10.94 -34.60
CA ARG A 149 -20.01 -9.89 -34.76
C ARG A 149 -19.95 -8.81 -33.73
N ARG A 150 -20.50 -7.67 -34.08
CA ARG A 150 -20.66 -6.50 -33.20
C ARG A 150 -22.07 -6.51 -32.62
N PHE A 151 -22.13 -6.43 -31.30
CA PHE A 151 -23.34 -6.29 -30.51
C PHE A 151 -23.29 -4.97 -29.76
N GLY A 152 -24.43 -4.48 -29.30
CA GLY A 152 -24.55 -3.35 -28.40
C GLY A 152 -25.56 -3.67 -27.31
N TYR A 153 -25.29 -3.30 -26.07
CA TYR A 153 -26.33 -3.27 -25.06
C TYR A 153 -26.90 -1.86 -24.93
N SER A 154 -28.16 -1.79 -24.52
CA SER A 154 -28.85 -0.56 -24.15
C SER A 154 -29.62 -0.77 -22.85
N ILE A 155 -29.85 0.29 -22.10
CA ILE A 155 -30.61 0.29 -20.85
C ILE A 155 -31.92 1.01 -21.09
N ASN A 156 -33.06 0.36 -20.84
CA ASN A 156 -34.36 1.00 -20.84
C ASN A 156 -34.71 1.43 -19.41
N HIS A 157 -35.05 2.71 -19.23
CA HIS A 157 -35.55 3.25 -17.98
C HIS A 157 -37.07 3.09 -17.95
N PHE A 158 -37.53 1.91 -17.52
CA PHE A 158 -38.96 1.56 -17.58
C PHE A 158 -39.79 2.40 -16.61
N SER A 159 -39.31 2.59 -15.37
CA SER A 159 -40.01 3.45 -14.38
C SER A 159 -39.09 3.84 -13.21
N GLY A 160 -39.48 4.87 -12.47
CA GLY A 160 -38.79 5.32 -11.27
C GLY A 160 -38.00 6.61 -11.44
N ASP A 161 -37.16 6.91 -10.47
CA ASP A 161 -36.31 8.10 -10.47
C ASP A 161 -34.99 7.85 -11.24
N GLU A 162 -34.28 8.94 -11.57
CA GLU A 162 -32.93 8.87 -12.12
C GLU A 162 -31.98 8.23 -11.08
N VAL A 163 -31.21 7.21 -11.53
CA VAL A 163 -30.32 6.42 -10.68
C VAL A 163 -28.93 6.33 -11.25
N ILE A 164 -27.94 5.99 -10.39
CA ILE A 164 -26.60 5.60 -10.84
C ILE A 164 -26.62 4.10 -11.13
N TYR A 165 -26.20 3.73 -12.33
CA TYR A 165 -26.08 2.34 -12.76
C TYR A 165 -24.61 1.94 -12.96
N ASP A 166 -24.34 0.64 -12.84
CA ASP A 166 -23.07 -0.04 -13.12
C ASP A 166 -23.34 -1.21 -14.07
N THR A 167 -22.65 -1.24 -15.20
CA THR A 167 -22.73 -2.36 -16.15
C THR A 167 -21.40 -3.06 -16.29
N ARG A 168 -21.42 -4.39 -16.38
CA ARG A 168 -20.26 -5.24 -16.58
C ARG A 168 -20.53 -6.31 -17.62
N ILE A 169 -19.49 -6.64 -18.40
CA ILE A 169 -19.58 -7.68 -19.43
C ILE A 169 -18.38 -8.63 -19.37
N TRP A 170 -18.63 -9.92 -19.49
CA TRP A 170 -17.61 -10.96 -19.58
C TRP A 170 -17.79 -11.75 -20.87
N GLY A 171 -16.73 -12.43 -21.36
CA GLY A 171 -16.79 -13.27 -22.56
C GLY A 171 -16.75 -12.50 -23.89
N SER A 172 -16.59 -11.16 -23.85
CA SER A 172 -16.57 -10.31 -25.03
C SER A 172 -15.24 -9.57 -25.21
N SER A 173 -15.14 -8.72 -26.25
CA SER A 173 -14.13 -7.67 -26.35
C SER A 173 -14.34 -6.58 -25.29
N ASN A 174 -13.46 -5.57 -25.28
CA ASN A 174 -13.70 -4.36 -24.49
C ASN A 174 -14.95 -3.62 -24.98
N LEU A 175 -15.61 -2.88 -24.09
CA LEU A 175 -16.68 -1.96 -24.41
C LEU A 175 -16.13 -0.75 -25.18
N GLU A 176 -16.92 -0.18 -26.06
CA GLU A 176 -16.62 1.07 -26.74
C GLU A 176 -16.55 2.23 -25.73
N PHE A 177 -17.57 2.34 -24.89
CA PHE A 177 -17.63 3.27 -23.77
C PHE A 177 -17.29 2.53 -22.48
N SER A 178 -16.02 2.48 -22.10
CA SER A 178 -15.59 1.95 -20.82
C SER A 178 -15.08 3.07 -19.92
N ASN A 179 -15.51 3.12 -18.65
CA ASN A 179 -14.89 3.94 -17.65
C ASN A 179 -14.26 3.06 -16.56
N PRO A 180 -12.94 3.01 -16.48
CA PRO A 180 -12.24 2.15 -15.55
C PRO A 180 -12.42 2.55 -14.07
N ALA A 181 -12.81 3.80 -13.79
CA ALA A 181 -13.00 4.27 -12.41
C ALA A 181 -14.12 3.48 -11.71
N ALA A 182 -13.91 3.14 -10.45
CA ALA A 182 -14.83 2.35 -9.62
C ALA A 182 -15.16 0.93 -10.16
N SER A 183 -14.28 0.35 -11.01
CA SER A 183 -14.50 -0.99 -11.59
C SER A 183 -14.23 -2.17 -10.66
N LEU A 184 -14.04 -1.90 -9.36
CA LEU A 184 -13.80 -2.92 -8.33
C LEU A 184 -15.11 -3.60 -7.92
N GLY A 185 -15.09 -4.93 -7.82
CA GLY A 185 -16.18 -5.68 -7.19
C GLY A 185 -15.89 -5.99 -5.71
N VAL A 186 -16.79 -6.72 -5.07
CA VAL A 186 -16.60 -7.21 -3.69
C VAL A 186 -15.70 -8.46 -3.74
N PRO A 187 -14.66 -8.58 -2.88
CA PRO A 187 -14.32 -7.71 -1.75
C PRO A 187 -13.23 -6.67 -2.06
N ALA A 188 -12.83 -6.49 -3.32
CA ALA A 188 -11.76 -5.56 -3.68
C ALA A 188 -12.12 -4.09 -3.36
N ASN A 189 -13.40 -3.75 -3.36
CA ASN A 189 -13.92 -2.43 -3.01
C ASN A 189 -14.00 -2.18 -1.48
N MET A 190 -13.86 -3.20 -0.64
CA MET A 190 -13.89 -3.03 0.82
C MET A 190 -12.68 -2.22 1.31
N THR A 191 -12.92 -1.33 2.27
CA THR A 191 -11.86 -0.44 2.81
C THR A 191 -10.71 -1.23 3.44
N ASP A 192 -11.00 -2.30 4.17
CA ASP A 192 -10.03 -2.99 5.01
C ASP A 192 -9.30 -4.14 4.31
N THR A 193 -9.78 -4.63 3.17
CA THR A 193 -9.03 -5.59 2.34
C THR A 193 -7.77 -4.95 1.76
N LEU A 194 -6.74 -5.75 1.53
CA LEU A 194 -5.54 -5.38 0.78
C LEU A 194 -5.77 -5.69 -0.70
N THR A 195 -6.19 -4.70 -1.46
CA THR A 195 -6.59 -4.83 -2.86
C THR A 195 -5.38 -4.66 -3.79
N VAL A 196 -5.21 -5.59 -4.73
CA VAL A 196 -4.03 -5.70 -5.59
C VAL A 196 -4.39 -5.61 -7.07
N GLY A 197 -3.91 -4.56 -7.74
CA GLY A 197 -3.94 -4.42 -9.19
C GLY A 197 -2.79 -5.14 -9.88
N ALA A 198 -2.80 -5.19 -11.22
CA ALA A 198 -1.83 -5.92 -12.03
C ALA A 198 -0.96 -5.00 -12.89
N VAL A 199 0.35 -5.28 -12.91
CA VAL A 199 1.32 -4.71 -13.86
C VAL A 199 2.00 -5.82 -14.64
N ALA A 200 2.44 -5.55 -15.88
CA ALA A 200 3.23 -6.50 -16.66
C ALA A 200 4.55 -6.79 -15.95
N TRP A 201 4.95 -8.06 -15.85
CA TRP A 201 6.14 -8.47 -15.11
C TRP A 201 7.46 -7.91 -15.67
N ASP A 202 7.52 -7.68 -17.00
CA ASP A 202 8.72 -7.26 -17.72
C ASP A 202 8.86 -5.75 -17.88
N THR A 203 7.74 -5.03 -18.04
CA THR A 203 7.71 -3.59 -18.27
C THR A 203 7.24 -2.79 -17.08
N LEU A 204 6.62 -3.45 -16.09
CA LEU A 204 5.96 -2.84 -14.92
C LEU A 204 4.87 -1.81 -15.29
N VAL A 205 4.36 -1.90 -16.52
CA VAL A 205 3.24 -1.06 -17.00
C VAL A 205 1.94 -1.63 -16.47
N LEU A 206 1.05 -0.76 -16.00
CA LEU A 206 -0.27 -1.13 -15.53
C LEU A 206 -1.05 -1.87 -16.63
N GLN A 207 -1.61 -3.02 -16.26
CA GLN A 207 -2.44 -3.78 -17.19
C GLN A 207 -3.76 -3.05 -17.46
N PRO A 208 -4.17 -2.97 -18.73
CA PRO A 208 -5.33 -2.16 -19.13
C PRO A 208 -6.67 -2.68 -18.59
N TYR A 209 -6.72 -3.94 -18.16
CA TYR A 209 -7.91 -4.55 -17.55
C TYR A 209 -7.94 -4.43 -16.03
N SER A 210 -6.83 -4.07 -15.38
CA SER A 210 -6.74 -4.00 -13.92
C SER A 210 -7.77 -3.03 -13.34
N GLY A 211 -8.57 -3.49 -12.39
CA GLY A 211 -9.62 -2.68 -11.76
C GLY A 211 -9.06 -1.45 -11.04
N TRP A 212 -9.79 -0.33 -11.12
CA TRP A 212 -9.45 0.97 -10.53
C TRP A 212 -10.46 1.36 -9.46
N GLY A 213 -9.97 2.13 -8.46
CA GLY A 213 -10.83 2.84 -7.53
C GLY A 213 -11.35 4.19 -8.08
N PRO A 214 -11.91 5.01 -7.21
CA PRO A 214 -12.09 4.76 -5.77
C PRO A 214 -13.10 3.63 -5.50
N ASN A 215 -13.20 3.21 -4.22
CA ASN A 215 -14.40 2.48 -3.80
C ASN A 215 -15.58 3.45 -3.64
N GLN A 216 -16.77 2.94 -3.36
CA GLN A 216 -17.97 3.77 -3.24
C GLN A 216 -17.96 4.73 -2.04
N GLN A 217 -17.09 4.51 -1.04
CA GLN A 217 -16.85 5.45 0.05
C GLN A 217 -15.78 6.51 -0.28
N GLY A 218 -15.30 6.56 -1.54
CA GLY A 218 -14.26 7.50 -1.98
C GLY A 218 -12.84 7.14 -1.52
N VAL A 219 -12.64 5.95 -0.94
CA VAL A 219 -11.32 5.50 -0.47
C VAL A 219 -10.45 5.11 -1.66
N LEU A 220 -9.18 5.52 -1.60
CA LEU A 220 -8.20 5.20 -2.63
C LEU A 220 -7.95 3.69 -2.70
N LYS A 221 -8.19 3.14 -3.87
CA LYS A 221 -7.99 1.74 -4.27
C LYS A 221 -7.47 1.69 -5.72
N PRO A 222 -6.81 0.59 -6.14
CA PRO A 222 -6.33 -0.53 -5.32
C PRO A 222 -5.32 -0.05 -4.28
N ASP A 223 -4.93 -0.88 -3.31
CA ASP A 223 -3.92 -0.49 -2.33
C ASP A 223 -2.52 -0.48 -2.95
N VAL A 224 -2.19 -1.52 -3.71
CA VAL A 224 -0.91 -1.69 -4.40
C VAL A 224 -1.10 -2.42 -5.72
N VAL A 225 -0.05 -2.49 -6.53
CA VAL A 225 0.00 -3.35 -7.73
C VAL A 225 1.16 -4.34 -7.63
N ALA A 226 1.03 -5.47 -8.30
CA ALA A 226 2.06 -6.49 -8.40
C ALA A 226 2.12 -7.10 -9.82
N PRO A 227 3.22 -7.76 -10.19
CA PRO A 227 3.36 -8.39 -11.51
C PRO A 227 2.32 -9.47 -11.76
N ASP A 228 1.84 -9.51 -13.00
CA ASP A 228 1.11 -10.62 -13.59
C ASP A 228 1.86 -11.19 -14.82
N GLN A 229 1.18 -11.90 -15.72
CA GLN A 229 1.78 -12.56 -16.88
C GLN A 229 2.86 -13.57 -16.50
N ILE A 230 2.66 -14.23 -15.38
CA ILE A 230 3.58 -15.24 -14.87
C ILE A 230 3.29 -16.63 -15.45
N THR A 231 4.33 -17.42 -15.57
CA THR A 231 4.20 -18.83 -15.91
C THR A 231 4.19 -19.69 -14.66
N THR A 232 3.33 -20.68 -14.64
CA THR A 232 3.31 -21.69 -13.58
C THR A 232 3.56 -23.08 -14.18
N SER A 233 4.05 -24.01 -13.37
CA SER A 233 4.28 -25.41 -13.80
C SER A 233 3.00 -26.10 -14.30
N GLN A 234 1.85 -25.68 -13.79
CA GLN A 234 0.54 -26.26 -14.15
C GLN A 234 0.07 -25.85 -15.54
N TRP A 235 0.52 -24.73 -16.08
CA TRP A 235 0.10 -24.19 -17.36
C TRP A 235 1.15 -24.34 -18.46
N ALA A 236 2.09 -25.30 -18.30
CA ALA A 236 3.07 -25.70 -19.33
C ALA A 236 3.84 -24.53 -19.97
N GLY A 237 4.14 -23.47 -19.21
CA GLY A 237 4.92 -22.32 -19.67
C GLY A 237 4.11 -21.23 -20.40
N ALA A 238 2.77 -21.37 -20.51
CA ALA A 238 1.95 -20.24 -20.99
C ALA A 238 1.90 -19.14 -19.92
N ALA A 239 2.09 -17.90 -20.36
CA ALA A 239 1.92 -16.74 -19.50
C ALA A 239 0.42 -16.49 -19.26
N ASN A 240 0.02 -16.41 -18.00
CA ASN A 240 -1.35 -16.13 -17.61
C ASN A 240 -1.47 -14.69 -17.14
N THR A 241 -2.55 -14.02 -17.53
CA THR A 241 -2.83 -12.62 -17.22
C THR A 241 -3.99 -12.49 -16.25
N GLY A 242 -3.96 -11.45 -15.44
CA GLY A 242 -5.05 -11.11 -14.52
C GLY A 242 -4.55 -10.69 -13.14
N THR A 243 -5.32 -9.85 -12.47
CA THR A 243 -5.09 -9.46 -11.06
C THR A 243 -5.10 -10.68 -10.13
N SER A 244 -5.70 -11.80 -10.56
CA SER A 244 -5.67 -13.09 -9.88
C SER A 244 -4.25 -13.67 -9.72
N TYR A 245 -3.31 -13.28 -10.59
CA TYR A 245 -1.90 -13.66 -10.51
C TYR A 245 -1.07 -12.64 -9.74
N ALA A 246 -1.49 -11.38 -9.69
CA ALA A 246 -0.83 -10.34 -8.93
C ALA A 246 -1.07 -10.47 -7.41
N ALA A 247 -2.30 -10.76 -7.00
CA ALA A 247 -2.68 -10.85 -5.59
C ALA A 247 -1.87 -11.90 -4.79
N PRO A 248 -1.59 -13.12 -5.28
CA PRO A 248 -0.78 -14.10 -4.56
C PRO A 248 0.65 -13.66 -4.28
N HIS A 249 1.25 -12.81 -5.13
CA HIS A 249 2.58 -12.24 -4.85
C HIS A 249 2.54 -11.36 -3.59
N VAL A 250 1.53 -10.52 -3.47
CA VAL A 250 1.35 -9.65 -2.31
C VAL A 250 1.01 -10.46 -1.06
N ALA A 251 0.19 -11.51 -1.20
CA ALA A 251 -0.10 -12.43 -0.09
C ALA A 251 1.17 -13.14 0.42
N GLY A 252 2.05 -13.58 -0.48
CA GLY A 252 3.36 -14.14 -0.12
C GLY A 252 4.26 -13.12 0.60
N ILE A 253 4.29 -11.88 0.12
CA ILE A 253 5.02 -10.77 0.75
C ILE A 253 4.45 -10.48 2.15
N ALA A 254 3.12 -10.43 2.30
CA ALA A 254 2.45 -10.24 3.59
C ALA A 254 2.78 -11.37 4.58
N ALA A 255 2.75 -12.62 4.11
CA ALA A 255 3.10 -13.79 4.93
C ALA A 255 4.56 -13.74 5.42
N LEU A 256 5.51 -13.39 4.54
CA LEU A 256 6.91 -13.20 4.92
C LEU A 256 7.07 -12.06 5.92
N MET A 257 6.31 -10.96 5.76
CA MET A 257 6.33 -9.83 6.68
C MET A 257 5.78 -10.21 8.06
N ILE A 258 4.66 -10.91 8.12
CA ILE A 258 4.06 -11.39 9.39
C ILE A 258 4.98 -12.42 10.05
N GLY A 259 5.57 -13.34 9.29
CA GLY A 259 6.53 -14.31 9.78
C GLY A 259 7.77 -13.65 10.40
N ALA A 260 8.25 -12.56 9.81
CA ALA A 260 9.36 -11.77 10.34
C ALA A 260 8.94 -10.86 11.53
N MET A 261 7.69 -10.40 11.56
CA MET A 261 7.12 -9.48 12.56
C MET A 261 5.77 -9.99 13.08
N PRO A 262 5.71 -11.06 13.88
CA PRO A 262 4.46 -11.54 14.43
C PRO A 262 3.77 -10.52 15.33
N GLY A 263 2.45 -10.54 15.29
CA GLY A 263 1.61 -9.62 16.04
C GLY A 263 1.29 -8.32 15.26
N LEU A 264 1.71 -8.20 13.99
CA LEU A 264 1.19 -7.15 13.12
C LEU A 264 -0.31 -7.37 12.89
N THR A 265 -1.09 -6.30 13.05
CA THR A 265 -2.50 -6.31 12.64
C THR A 265 -2.61 -6.23 11.11
N PRO A 266 -3.73 -6.67 10.50
CA PRO A 266 -3.97 -6.53 9.07
C PRO A 266 -3.78 -5.08 8.56
N ALA A 267 -4.24 -4.10 9.32
CA ALA A 267 -4.06 -2.68 9.01
C ALA A 267 -2.58 -2.26 9.00
N GLN A 268 -1.77 -2.76 9.94
CA GLN A 268 -0.33 -2.50 9.98
C GLN A 268 0.42 -3.17 8.83
N VAL A 269 0.06 -4.41 8.47
CA VAL A 269 0.61 -5.09 7.27
C VAL A 269 0.32 -4.26 6.02
N LYS A 270 -0.94 -3.89 5.82
CA LYS A 270 -1.40 -3.07 4.70
C LYS A 270 -0.65 -1.74 4.62
N GLN A 271 -0.53 -1.01 5.75
CA GLN A 271 0.17 0.27 5.78
C GLN A 271 1.66 0.13 5.43
N ARG A 272 2.34 -0.86 6.01
CA ARG A 272 3.76 -1.10 5.71
C ARG A 272 4.03 -1.47 4.25
N LEU A 273 3.11 -2.17 3.59
CA LEU A 273 3.22 -2.47 2.17
C LEU A 273 3.02 -1.22 1.31
N LYS A 274 2.09 -0.34 1.69
CA LYS A 274 1.89 0.97 1.05
C LYS A 274 3.11 1.87 1.18
N ASP A 275 3.68 1.97 2.38
CA ASP A 275 4.85 2.81 2.66
C ASP A 275 6.11 2.39 1.88
N ARG A 276 6.19 1.12 1.50
CA ARG A 276 7.30 0.53 0.73
C ARG A 276 7.03 0.42 -0.76
N ALA A 277 5.86 0.80 -1.21
CA ALA A 277 5.49 0.73 -2.62
C ALA A 277 6.13 1.88 -3.42
N SER A 278 6.30 1.66 -4.72
CA SER A 278 7.07 2.55 -5.62
C SER A 278 6.51 3.97 -5.77
N GLN A 279 5.25 4.20 -5.37
CA GLN A 279 4.55 5.50 -5.45
C GLN A 279 4.01 5.95 -4.08
N ALA A 280 4.66 5.56 -2.98
CA ALA A 280 4.20 5.88 -1.62
C ALA A 280 3.94 7.38 -1.38
N GLY A 281 4.68 8.27 -2.05
CA GLY A 281 4.50 9.72 -1.96
C GLY A 281 3.42 10.34 -2.86
N THR A 282 2.93 9.62 -3.87
CA THR A 282 1.98 10.12 -4.88
C THR A 282 1.00 9.04 -5.35
N PRO A 283 0.20 8.44 -4.43
CA PRO A 283 -0.71 7.37 -4.80
C PRO A 283 -1.86 7.87 -5.68
N ASP A 284 -2.39 6.99 -6.52
CA ASP A 284 -3.52 7.26 -7.40
C ASP A 284 -4.56 6.11 -7.42
N HIS A 285 -5.74 6.34 -8.01
CA HIS A 285 -6.81 5.32 -8.10
C HIS A 285 -6.54 4.22 -9.12
N ARG A 286 -5.43 4.27 -9.86
CA ARG A 286 -5.07 3.29 -10.90
C ARG A 286 -4.13 2.22 -10.36
N GLN A 287 -3.12 2.64 -9.58
CA GLN A 287 -2.02 1.80 -9.09
C GLN A 287 -1.90 1.81 -7.57
N GLY A 288 -2.78 2.55 -6.87
CA GLY A 288 -2.67 2.74 -5.43
C GLY A 288 -1.35 3.40 -5.06
N TRP A 289 -0.65 2.82 -4.11
CA TRP A 289 0.71 3.25 -3.70
C TRP A 289 1.80 2.73 -4.65
N GLY A 290 1.44 2.07 -5.76
CA GLY A 290 2.36 1.56 -6.78
C GLY A 290 2.79 0.12 -6.55
N ILE A 291 3.92 -0.27 -7.16
CA ILE A 291 4.42 -1.65 -7.12
C ILE A 291 4.92 -1.97 -5.72
N VAL A 292 4.35 -3.04 -5.15
CA VAL A 292 4.76 -3.52 -3.84
C VAL A 292 6.19 -4.05 -3.85
N ALA A 293 6.95 -3.73 -2.81
CA ALA A 293 8.28 -4.30 -2.59
C ALA A 293 8.37 -4.87 -1.18
N LEU A 294 8.90 -6.09 -1.07
CA LEU A 294 9.20 -6.66 0.25
C LEU A 294 10.26 -5.80 0.95
N GLY A 295 11.16 -5.19 0.16
CA GLY A 295 12.38 -4.57 0.67
C GLY A 295 13.33 -5.63 1.25
N ALA A 296 14.48 -5.22 1.73
CA ALA A 296 15.24 -6.10 2.60
C ALA A 296 14.45 -6.24 3.91
N LEU A 297 13.79 -7.38 4.10
CA LEU A 297 13.47 -7.79 5.46
C LEU A 297 14.82 -8.12 6.09
N PRO A 298 15.25 -7.41 7.15
CA PRO A 298 16.43 -7.83 7.87
C PRO A 298 16.14 -9.25 8.35
N SER A 299 17.03 -10.19 8.08
CA SER A 299 16.97 -11.54 8.65
C SER A 299 16.94 -11.54 10.19
N SER A 300 17.14 -10.41 10.78
CA SER A 300 17.28 -10.07 12.19
C SER A 300 16.03 -9.50 12.86
N ILE A 301 14.99 -9.09 12.14
CA ILE A 301 13.75 -8.60 12.80
C ILE A 301 13.15 -9.70 13.68
N VAL A 302 13.35 -10.96 13.35
CA VAL A 302 12.93 -12.09 14.20
C VAL A 302 13.63 -12.06 15.58
N ALA A 303 14.89 -11.63 15.64
CA ALA A 303 15.68 -11.59 16.85
C ALA A 303 15.36 -10.44 17.80
N ILE A 304 14.67 -9.37 17.31
CA ILE A 304 14.30 -8.22 18.13
C ILE A 304 12.86 -8.21 18.64
N ARG A 305 12.15 -9.32 18.48
CA ARG A 305 10.76 -9.46 18.95
C ARG A 305 10.65 -9.19 20.45
N GLY A 306 9.75 -8.29 20.81
CA GLY A 306 9.57 -7.89 22.20
C GLY A 306 10.73 -7.08 22.77
N HIS A 307 11.71 -6.71 21.95
CA HIS A 307 12.75 -5.78 22.35
C HIS A 307 12.14 -4.38 22.56
N TRP A 308 12.51 -3.70 23.65
CA TRP A 308 11.96 -2.38 23.99
C TRP A 308 12.11 -1.32 22.88
N ALA A 309 13.15 -1.45 22.03
CA ALA A 309 13.44 -0.57 20.89
C ALA A 309 12.99 -1.13 19.53
N GLU A 310 12.21 -2.20 19.47
CA GLU A 310 11.80 -2.88 18.24
C GLU A 310 11.33 -1.90 17.15
N THR A 311 10.43 -0.97 17.52
CA THR A 311 9.91 0.02 16.55
C THR A 311 10.95 1.02 16.10
N SER A 312 11.98 1.30 16.89
CA SER A 312 13.04 2.23 16.53
C SER A 312 14.09 1.57 15.66
N ILE A 313 14.38 0.30 15.90
CA ILE A 313 15.26 -0.51 15.08
C ILE A 313 14.64 -0.73 13.71
N ASP A 314 13.35 -1.10 13.64
CA ASP A 314 12.61 -1.25 12.39
C ASP A 314 12.61 0.05 11.58
N TRP A 315 12.37 1.20 12.23
CA TRP A 315 12.45 2.51 11.60
C TRP A 315 13.85 2.79 11.01
N ALA A 316 14.93 2.52 11.74
CA ALA A 316 16.30 2.76 11.27
C ALA A 316 16.67 1.92 10.06
N PHE A 317 16.14 0.69 9.95
CA PHE A 317 16.30 -0.16 8.77
C PHE A 317 15.44 0.31 7.59
N THR A 318 14.17 0.65 7.84
CA THR A 318 13.24 1.08 6.77
C THR A 318 13.62 2.42 6.16
N THR A 319 14.23 3.30 6.94
CA THR A 319 14.74 4.60 6.48
C THR A 319 16.19 4.54 5.98
N ALA A 320 16.78 3.33 5.87
CA ALA A 320 18.16 3.10 5.44
C ALA A 320 19.23 3.83 6.28
N ILE A 321 18.93 4.15 7.55
CA ILE A 321 19.92 4.68 8.49
C ILE A 321 20.98 3.62 8.79
N THR A 322 20.56 2.37 8.92
CA THR A 322 21.44 1.20 9.06
C THR A 322 21.04 0.08 8.12
N SER A 323 21.98 -0.77 7.74
CA SER A 323 21.71 -1.93 6.87
C SER A 323 22.17 -3.27 7.46
N ALA A 324 23.03 -3.27 8.47
CA ALA A 324 23.60 -4.50 9.05
C ALA A 324 24.28 -4.24 10.41
N CYS A 325 24.53 -5.34 11.12
CA CYS A 325 25.44 -5.38 12.25
C CYS A 325 26.89 -5.50 11.77
N PRO A 326 27.84 -4.78 12.39
CA PRO A 326 29.26 -4.84 12.00
C PRO A 326 29.94 -6.18 12.33
N THR A 327 29.33 -7.02 13.17
CA THR A 327 29.95 -8.27 13.65
C THR A 327 29.62 -9.43 12.72
N GLU A 328 30.59 -9.97 12.01
CA GLU A 328 30.43 -11.15 11.17
C GLU A 328 29.95 -12.36 12.01
N GLY A 329 28.92 -13.06 11.53
CA GLY A 329 28.43 -14.28 12.12
C GLY A 329 27.47 -14.11 13.31
N SER A 330 27.04 -12.89 13.65
CA SER A 330 26.00 -12.69 14.66
C SER A 330 24.66 -13.23 14.13
N PRO A 331 23.95 -14.07 14.91
CA PRO A 331 22.59 -14.49 14.57
C PRO A 331 21.60 -13.32 14.63
N ASP A 332 21.98 -12.21 15.26
CA ASP A 332 21.24 -10.95 15.35
C ASP A 332 21.95 -9.88 14.50
N SER A 333 21.47 -9.69 13.26
CA SER A 333 22.08 -8.73 12.33
C SER A 333 21.82 -7.27 12.71
N THR A 334 21.04 -6.98 13.77
CA THR A 334 20.81 -5.61 14.28
C THR A 334 21.76 -5.24 15.39
N CYS A 335 22.25 -6.22 16.15
CA CYS A 335 23.10 -6.05 17.32
C CYS A 335 22.63 -4.91 18.25
N PRO A 336 21.39 -4.94 18.76
CA PRO A 336 20.78 -3.80 19.44
C PRO A 336 21.53 -3.37 20.70
N GLU A 337 22.17 -4.32 21.39
CA GLU A 337 22.85 -4.08 22.64
C GLU A 337 24.34 -3.69 22.49
N LEU A 338 24.89 -3.77 21.26
CA LEU A 338 26.28 -3.34 21.07
C LEU A 338 26.42 -1.83 21.20
N PRO A 339 27.46 -1.35 21.90
CA PRO A 339 27.77 0.07 21.94
C PRO A 339 28.04 0.61 20.53
N VAL A 340 27.50 1.79 20.27
CA VAL A 340 27.76 2.51 19.01
C VAL A 340 29.18 3.05 19.01
N THR A 341 29.91 2.83 17.91
CA THR A 341 31.19 3.46 17.67
C THR A 341 31.00 4.85 17.05
N ARG A 342 32.03 5.70 17.11
CA ARG A 342 31.95 7.07 16.59
C ARG A 342 31.77 7.11 15.07
N ASP A 343 32.38 6.17 14.34
CA ASP A 343 32.18 6.04 12.88
C ASP A 343 30.75 5.60 12.53
N GLU A 344 30.17 4.66 13.30
CA GLU A 344 28.77 4.27 13.13
C GLU A 344 27.81 5.43 13.44
N MET A 345 28.06 6.13 14.56
CA MET A 345 27.27 7.30 14.94
C MET A 345 27.28 8.36 13.83
N ALA A 346 28.47 8.67 13.26
CA ALA A 346 28.56 9.62 12.16
C ALA A 346 27.70 9.21 10.95
N GLN A 347 27.78 7.94 10.56
CA GLN A 347 27.00 7.42 9.46
C GLN A 347 25.49 7.49 9.73
N PHE A 348 25.05 7.13 10.94
CA PHE A 348 23.63 7.15 11.31
C PHE A 348 23.06 8.57 11.31
N MET A 349 23.78 9.54 11.88
CA MET A 349 23.36 10.94 11.89
C MET A 349 23.35 11.54 10.48
N TRP A 350 24.37 11.31 9.67
CA TRP A 350 24.44 11.78 8.30
C TRP A 350 23.33 11.20 7.42
N ARG A 351 23.03 9.90 7.56
CA ARG A 351 21.94 9.23 6.85
C ARG A 351 20.56 9.74 7.31
N SER A 352 20.37 10.01 8.59
CA SER A 352 19.10 10.56 9.12
C SER A 352 18.78 11.94 8.54
N LYS A 353 19.78 12.68 8.09
CA LYS A 353 19.63 14.00 7.43
C LYS A 353 19.66 13.91 5.89
N GLY A 354 19.48 12.73 5.30
CA GLY A 354 19.37 12.53 3.85
C GLY A 354 20.70 12.52 3.10
N GLN A 355 21.80 12.23 3.78
CA GLN A 355 23.15 12.06 3.19
C GLN A 355 23.68 13.30 2.46
N PRO A 356 23.68 14.50 3.08
CA PRO A 356 24.15 15.70 2.42
C PRO A 356 25.62 15.61 2.06
N THR A 357 26.01 16.15 0.90
CA THR A 357 27.39 16.14 0.42
C THR A 357 28.20 17.25 1.10
N PRO A 358 29.27 16.96 1.85
CA PRO A 358 30.11 17.98 2.44
C PRO A 358 30.90 18.75 1.36
N THR A 359 31.18 19.99 1.61
CA THR A 359 31.96 20.88 0.74
C THR A 359 33.42 20.98 1.17
N THR A 360 33.71 20.59 2.41
CA THR A 360 35.05 20.61 3.02
C THR A 360 35.44 19.21 3.55
N THR A 361 36.74 18.99 3.73
CA THR A 361 37.27 17.80 4.41
C THR A 361 37.66 18.15 5.84
N ALA A 362 37.34 17.28 6.78
CA ALA A 362 37.62 17.49 8.21
C ALA A 362 39.15 17.45 8.51
N GLY A 363 39.91 16.68 7.74
CA GLY A 363 41.36 16.58 7.86
C GLY A 363 41.84 15.83 9.11
N PHE A 364 41.01 14.97 9.71
CA PHE A 364 41.43 14.12 10.81
C PHE A 364 42.45 13.06 10.35
N GLU A 365 43.58 12.95 11.07
CA GLU A 365 44.73 12.09 10.71
C GLU A 365 44.38 10.57 10.75
N ASP A 366 43.38 10.20 11.59
CA ASP A 366 42.93 8.82 11.81
C ASP A 366 41.67 8.45 10.99
N VAL A 367 41.24 9.32 10.09
CA VAL A 367 40.15 9.05 9.11
C VAL A 367 40.78 8.81 7.75
N ALA A 368 40.85 7.53 7.35
CA ALA A 368 41.49 7.18 6.07
C ALA A 368 40.68 7.72 4.87
N PRO A 369 41.28 8.31 3.87
CA PRO A 369 40.62 8.64 2.62
C PRO A 369 39.95 7.39 2.00
N GLY A 370 38.63 7.46 1.75
CA GLY A 370 37.87 6.34 1.19
C GLY A 370 37.33 5.36 2.24
N ALA A 371 37.49 5.61 3.52
CA ALA A 371 36.74 4.91 4.56
C ALA A 371 35.24 5.13 4.34
N THR A 372 34.41 4.12 4.64
CA THR A 372 32.93 4.16 4.43
C THR A 372 32.24 5.28 5.18
N TYR A 373 32.84 5.72 6.28
CA TYR A 373 32.37 6.80 7.15
C TYR A 373 33.00 8.17 6.86
N ASN A 374 33.99 8.27 5.97
CA ASN A 374 34.71 9.50 5.72
C ASN A 374 33.79 10.70 5.37
N THR A 375 32.90 10.50 4.39
CA THR A 375 31.94 11.53 3.98
C THR A 375 31.03 11.99 5.12
N ALA A 376 30.59 11.08 5.97
CA ALA A 376 29.78 11.39 7.14
C ALA A 376 30.57 12.22 8.16
N VAL A 377 31.83 11.86 8.45
CA VAL A 377 32.70 12.60 9.36
C VAL A 377 33.02 14.00 8.83
N ASP A 378 33.31 14.14 7.54
CA ASP A 378 33.53 15.44 6.89
C ASP A 378 32.31 16.35 7.04
N TRP A 379 31.10 15.80 6.81
CA TRP A 379 29.86 16.53 6.99
C TRP A 379 29.60 16.93 8.46
N LEU A 380 29.81 16.03 9.41
CA LEU A 380 29.65 16.34 10.84
C LEU A 380 30.60 17.45 11.29
N ALA A 381 31.82 17.46 10.76
CA ALA A 381 32.79 18.50 11.09
C ALA A 381 32.44 19.85 10.43
N GLU A 382 31.98 19.83 9.17
CA GLU A 382 31.52 21.05 8.47
C GLU A 382 30.31 21.69 9.16
N GLN A 383 29.41 20.88 9.74
CA GLN A 383 28.26 21.35 10.50
C GLN A 383 28.58 21.64 11.99
N GLU A 384 29.86 21.60 12.40
CA GLU A 384 30.29 21.80 13.77
C GLU A 384 29.66 20.83 14.81
N ILE A 385 29.12 19.69 14.33
CA ILE A 385 28.51 18.66 15.16
C ILE A 385 29.61 17.91 15.92
N THR A 386 30.72 17.62 15.26
CA THR A 386 31.92 17.01 15.88
C THR A 386 33.11 17.96 15.87
N LEU A 387 33.89 17.89 16.94
CA LEU A 387 35.19 18.59 17.05
C LEU A 387 36.37 17.61 17.11
N GLY A 388 36.11 16.32 16.82
CA GLY A 388 37.07 15.25 17.04
C GLY A 388 37.11 14.77 18.52
N CYS A 389 37.91 13.76 18.80
CA CYS A 389 38.30 13.38 20.16
C CYS A 389 39.54 14.16 20.64
N THR A 390 40.34 14.63 19.67
CA THR A 390 41.35 15.65 19.81
C THR A 390 41.24 16.65 18.66
N THR A 391 42.07 17.66 18.63
CA THR A 391 42.10 18.66 17.54
C THR A 391 42.49 18.06 16.19
N THR A 392 43.14 16.88 16.14
CA THR A 392 43.65 16.24 14.94
C THR A 392 43.14 14.83 14.71
N THR A 393 42.37 14.25 15.64
CA THR A 393 41.90 12.88 15.53
C THR A 393 40.36 12.80 15.80
N TYR A 394 39.69 11.93 15.07
CA TYR A 394 38.25 11.64 15.19
C TYR A 394 37.94 10.48 16.15
N CYS A 395 38.87 9.53 16.26
CA CYS A 395 38.74 8.28 17.02
C CYS A 395 37.57 7.40 16.55
N PRO A 396 37.56 6.95 15.28
CA PRO A 396 36.40 6.26 14.70
C PRO A 396 35.96 5.03 15.48
N ASP A 397 36.88 4.21 15.96
CA ASP A 397 36.61 2.97 16.73
C ASP A 397 36.21 3.22 18.21
N GLY A 398 36.26 4.46 18.67
CA GLY A 398 35.88 4.83 20.03
C GLY A 398 34.36 4.69 20.24
N THR A 399 33.96 4.09 21.38
CA THR A 399 32.54 4.00 21.74
C THR A 399 32.01 5.34 22.22
N VAL A 400 30.72 5.61 21.97
CA VAL A 400 30.07 6.87 22.32
C VAL A 400 29.37 6.78 23.65
N THR A 401 29.68 7.72 24.55
CA THR A 401 28.98 7.88 25.84
C THR A 401 27.66 8.64 25.66
N ARG A 402 26.76 8.53 26.67
CA ARG A 402 25.50 9.28 26.67
C ARG A 402 25.76 10.80 26.73
N ALA A 403 26.81 11.24 27.43
CA ALA A 403 27.23 12.64 27.45
C ALA A 403 27.62 13.16 26.07
N GLU A 404 28.44 12.41 25.33
CA GLU A 404 28.82 12.75 23.96
C GLU A 404 27.64 12.71 23.01
N MET A 405 26.77 11.70 23.15
CA MET A 405 25.56 11.58 22.34
C MET A 405 24.62 12.78 22.53
N ALA A 406 24.44 13.24 23.78
CA ALA A 406 23.66 14.44 24.03
C ALA A 406 24.19 15.65 23.27
N ALA A 407 25.50 15.91 23.37
CA ALA A 407 26.12 17.02 22.67
C ALA A 407 26.01 16.90 21.14
N PHE A 408 26.15 15.68 20.58
CA PHE A 408 26.01 15.45 19.14
C PHE A 408 24.57 15.69 18.66
N LEU A 409 23.56 15.15 19.34
CA LEU A 409 22.16 15.31 18.95
C LEU A 409 21.70 16.76 19.06
N TRP A 410 22.12 17.45 20.13
CA TRP A 410 21.82 18.87 20.34
C TRP A 410 22.43 19.75 19.25
N ARG A 411 23.72 19.52 18.89
CA ARG A 411 24.35 20.22 17.77
C ARG A 411 23.77 19.90 16.42
N LEU A 412 23.33 18.65 16.21
CA LEU A 412 22.63 18.22 15.00
C LEU A 412 21.39 19.05 14.73
N GLU A 413 20.72 19.50 15.78
CA GLU A 413 19.53 20.35 15.73
C GLU A 413 19.84 21.86 15.88
N GLY A 414 21.11 22.25 15.69
CA GLY A 414 21.52 23.66 15.70
C GLY A 414 21.66 24.27 17.08
N SER A 415 21.89 23.47 18.10
CA SER A 415 22.14 23.90 19.50
C SER A 415 21.03 24.78 20.06
N PRO A 416 19.78 24.32 20.11
CA PRO A 416 18.66 25.11 20.60
C PRO A 416 18.84 25.50 22.08
N GLU A 417 18.63 26.79 22.38
CA GLU A 417 18.81 27.39 23.70
C GLU A 417 17.48 27.52 24.47
N GLY A 418 17.59 27.75 25.78
CA GLY A 418 16.46 28.17 26.65
C GLY A 418 15.61 27.02 27.20
N SER A 419 16.09 25.81 27.18
CA SER A 419 15.42 24.69 27.86
C SER A 419 15.46 24.85 29.38
N ALA A 420 14.40 24.39 30.05
CA ALA A 420 14.40 24.35 31.50
C ALA A 420 15.37 23.25 32.02
N PRO A 421 16.02 23.44 33.16
CA PRO A 421 16.90 22.42 33.74
C PRO A 421 16.18 21.06 33.86
N ALA A 422 16.81 20.01 33.37
CA ALA A 422 16.28 18.64 33.39
C ALA A 422 16.16 18.07 34.81
N GLY A 423 16.97 18.59 35.71
CA GLY A 423 16.99 18.16 37.13
C GLY A 423 17.61 16.79 37.35
N PHE A 424 18.42 16.30 36.42
CA PHE A 424 19.20 15.09 36.61
C PHE A 424 20.32 15.31 37.65
N GLY A 425 20.30 14.53 38.71
CA GLY A 425 21.26 14.69 39.84
C GLY A 425 22.69 14.31 39.50
N ASP A 426 22.94 13.68 38.36
CA ASP A 426 24.24 13.23 37.87
C ASP A 426 24.77 14.04 36.67
N VAL A 427 24.10 15.15 36.33
CA VAL A 427 24.56 16.14 35.34
C VAL A 427 25.06 17.36 36.09
N PRO A 428 26.38 17.61 36.13
CA PRO A 428 26.93 18.79 36.83
C PRO A 428 26.64 20.07 36.03
N ASP A 429 26.29 21.15 36.71
CA ASP A 429 26.10 22.47 36.10
C ASP A 429 27.36 22.88 35.30
N GLY A 430 27.18 23.33 34.08
CA GLY A 430 28.26 23.74 33.18
C GLY A 430 29.10 22.60 32.58
N ALA A 431 28.66 21.36 32.68
CA ALA A 431 29.22 20.25 31.90
C ALA A 431 29.02 20.52 30.37
N PHE A 432 29.92 20.03 29.54
CA PHE A 432 29.85 20.26 28.06
C PHE A 432 28.57 19.69 27.40
N TYR A 433 27.79 18.90 28.13
CA TYR A 433 26.54 18.27 27.70
C TYR A 433 25.34 18.72 28.56
N ASP A 434 25.49 19.68 29.48
CA ASP A 434 24.44 20.13 30.40
C ASP A 434 23.22 20.68 29.60
N ASP A 435 23.42 21.76 28.83
CA ASP A 435 22.37 22.35 28.00
C ASP A 435 21.73 21.31 27.01
N ALA A 436 22.56 20.39 26.52
CA ALA A 436 22.10 19.32 25.63
C ALA A 436 21.21 18.32 26.40
N ALA A 437 21.54 17.91 27.59
CA ALA A 437 20.74 17.01 28.41
C ALA A 437 19.38 17.65 28.76
N ASP A 438 19.38 18.94 29.09
CA ASP A 438 18.18 19.74 29.37
C ASP A 438 17.26 19.78 28.13
N TRP A 439 17.82 20.09 26.98
CA TRP A 439 17.06 20.15 25.75
C TRP A 439 16.50 18.76 25.34
N LEU A 440 17.30 17.70 25.45
CA LEU A 440 16.87 16.34 25.10
C LEU A 440 15.70 15.86 25.99
N LEU A 441 15.68 16.24 27.28
CA LEU A 441 14.54 15.93 28.13
C LEU A 441 13.32 16.78 27.77
N ALA A 442 13.50 18.09 27.59
CA ALA A 442 12.42 19.02 27.27
C ALA A 442 11.74 18.69 25.94
N SER A 443 12.50 18.23 24.94
CA SER A 443 12.00 17.79 23.63
C SER A 443 11.45 16.36 23.61
N GLY A 444 11.60 15.60 24.70
CA GLY A 444 11.14 14.20 24.79
C GLY A 444 12.04 13.18 24.05
N VAL A 445 13.21 13.60 23.57
CA VAL A 445 14.17 12.71 22.92
C VAL A 445 14.76 11.73 23.93
N THR A 446 15.05 12.19 25.17
CA THR A 446 15.45 11.31 26.29
C THR A 446 14.45 11.34 27.43
N THR A 447 14.46 10.29 28.24
CA THR A 447 13.76 10.22 29.52
C THR A 447 14.75 9.99 30.71
N GLY A 448 16.04 10.11 30.41
CA GLY A 448 17.08 9.67 31.33
C GLY A 448 17.32 8.14 31.33
N CYS A 449 18.26 7.65 32.10
CA CYS A 449 18.39 6.23 32.41
C CYS A 449 17.48 5.83 33.58
N THR A 450 17.16 6.81 34.44
CA THR A 450 16.10 6.78 35.46
C THR A 450 15.36 8.11 35.44
N ALA A 451 14.29 8.25 36.20
CA ALA A 451 13.55 9.52 36.32
C ALA A 451 14.41 10.69 36.90
N SER A 452 15.52 10.41 37.55
CA SER A 452 16.39 11.41 38.21
C SER A 452 17.85 11.38 37.75
N SER A 453 18.19 10.52 36.80
CA SER A 453 19.58 10.33 36.35
C SER A 453 19.68 10.22 34.85
N TYR A 454 20.65 10.91 34.26
CA TYR A 454 20.98 10.86 32.82
C TYR A 454 21.97 9.73 32.50
N CYS A 455 22.81 9.33 33.43
CA CYS A 455 23.90 8.34 33.29
C CYS A 455 24.92 8.75 32.21
N PRO A 456 25.59 9.92 32.32
CA PRO A 456 26.39 10.50 31.24
C PRO A 456 27.57 9.65 30.82
N GLN A 457 28.13 8.81 31.69
CA GLN A 457 29.25 7.91 31.43
C GLN A 457 28.82 6.55 30.84
N GLY A 458 27.50 6.27 30.80
CA GLY A 458 26.98 5.06 30.16
C GLY A 458 27.24 5.08 28.64
N LEU A 459 27.60 3.91 28.09
CA LEU A 459 27.74 3.77 26.64
C LEU A 459 26.37 3.73 26.00
N VAL A 460 26.22 4.33 24.81
CA VAL A 460 24.99 4.29 24.03
C VAL A 460 24.99 3.03 23.19
N SER A 461 23.95 2.21 23.34
CA SER A 461 23.72 1.06 22.47
C SER A 461 23.15 1.48 21.10
N ARG A 462 23.25 0.60 20.11
CA ARG A 462 22.62 0.82 18.79
C ARG A 462 21.11 1.03 18.91
N ALA A 463 20.45 0.27 19.79
CA ALA A 463 19.02 0.41 20.08
C ALA A 463 18.65 1.78 20.65
N GLU A 464 19.45 2.29 21.60
CA GLU A 464 19.28 3.63 22.15
C GLU A 464 19.51 4.71 21.07
N MET A 465 20.56 4.56 20.24
CA MET A 465 20.84 5.49 19.15
C MET A 465 19.69 5.58 18.18
N PHE A 466 19.15 4.47 17.71
CA PHE A 466 18.00 4.46 16.81
C PHE A 466 16.76 5.07 17.46
N THR A 467 16.59 4.88 18.76
CA THR A 467 15.47 5.47 19.52
C THR A 467 15.60 6.99 19.61
N PHE A 468 16.79 7.50 19.86
CA PHE A 468 17.05 8.94 19.87
C PHE A 468 16.81 9.57 18.50
N LEU A 469 17.35 8.99 17.42
CA LEU A 469 17.17 9.50 16.07
C LEU A 469 15.71 9.47 15.61
N LYS A 470 14.97 8.40 15.93
CA LYS A 470 13.53 8.32 15.62
C LYS A 470 12.71 9.38 16.34
N ARG A 471 13.04 9.65 17.61
CA ARG A 471 12.36 10.70 18.38
C ARG A 471 12.69 12.10 17.86
N LEU A 472 13.93 12.31 17.40
CA LEU A 472 14.33 13.56 16.72
C LEU A 472 13.58 13.76 15.42
N ASP A 473 13.49 12.72 14.58
CA ASP A 473 12.75 12.75 13.32
C ASP A 473 11.28 13.12 13.53
N ALA A 474 10.70 12.72 14.64
CA ALA A 474 9.32 13.05 15.00
C ALA A 474 9.11 14.51 15.48
N LEU A 475 10.18 15.28 15.70
CA LEU A 475 10.11 16.72 16.05
C LEU A 475 10.10 17.62 14.80
N ALA A 476 10.55 17.11 13.64
CA ALA A 476 10.63 17.82 12.37
C ALA A 476 9.29 17.82 11.63
#